data_694792b9709f3b56ab2fad504a04c21a
#
_entry.id   694792b9709f3b56ab2fad504a04c21a
#
_cell.length_a   1.000
_cell.length_b   1.000
_cell.length_c   1.000
_cell.angle_alpha   90.00
_cell.angle_beta   90.00
_cell.angle_gamma   90.00
#
_symmetry.space_group_name_H-M   'P 1'
#
loop_
_entity.id
_entity.type
_entity.pdbx_description
1 polymer ?
#
loop_
_entity_poly.entity_id
_entity_poly.type
_entity_poly.pdbx_seq_one_letter_code
_entity_poly.pdbx_strand_id
1 'polypeptide(L)'
;MFKAKTEIIERLAGKYPKRIEELEKIFDGKTNIYIDFANVRPWSNKLGWHVDPKRLKQFLDSFDNIGKVNFYYGTLEKDRVSEQFAKEIRGYKYELVTKPVKIMSLSIDVSSIPSDSPDIIKNFVRGPLLKKFKVETIEYLNNELLELNKQGIKYIEDMKCNFDVEIGRDMLIDYERNSVETFVLWSGDSDFADPVAQLLKDKKKVILFATARRVAKELNGLQKDGLVIFDIQKIRDFVCWKKELKN
;
A
#
# COMPACT_ATOMS: atom_id res chain seq x y z
N MET A 1 -24.11 -9.97 4.84
CA MET A 1 -24.28 -11.30 4.24
C MET A 1 -23.57 -11.31 2.88
N PHE A 2 -22.90 -12.41 2.55
CA PHE A 2 -22.20 -12.55 1.27
C PHE A 2 -23.17 -12.89 0.12
N LYS A 3 -23.06 -12.16 -1.00
CA LYS A 3 -23.81 -12.42 -2.24
C LYS A 3 -22.87 -12.19 -3.42
N ALA A 4 -22.42 -13.26 -4.06
CA ALA A 4 -21.47 -13.19 -5.16
C ALA A 4 -21.96 -12.25 -6.27
N LYS A 5 -21.12 -11.31 -6.70
CA LYS A 5 -21.43 -10.36 -7.78
C LYS A 5 -21.06 -10.88 -9.18
N THR A 6 -20.33 -12.00 -9.27
CA THR A 6 -19.96 -12.63 -10.53
C THR A 6 -19.91 -14.14 -10.36
N GLU A 7 -20.13 -14.88 -11.45
CA GLU A 7 -20.05 -16.35 -11.47
C GLU A 7 -18.67 -16.88 -11.01
N ILE A 8 -17.59 -16.14 -11.32
CA ILE A 8 -16.24 -16.52 -10.90
C ILE A 8 -16.14 -16.45 -9.37
N ILE A 9 -16.66 -15.38 -8.75
CA ILE A 9 -16.65 -15.24 -7.28
C ILE A 9 -17.54 -16.29 -6.64
N GLU A 10 -18.69 -16.59 -7.22
CA GLU A 10 -19.59 -17.65 -6.73
C GLU A 10 -18.92 -19.01 -6.73
N ARG A 11 -18.30 -19.39 -7.86
CA ARG A 11 -17.55 -20.65 -7.97
C ARG A 11 -16.40 -20.74 -6.95
N LEU A 12 -15.66 -19.62 -6.77
CA LEU A 12 -14.57 -19.59 -5.79
C LEU A 12 -15.09 -19.64 -4.35
N ALA A 13 -16.22 -18.99 -4.06
CA ALA A 13 -16.86 -19.07 -2.76
C ALA A 13 -17.30 -20.52 -2.43
N GLY A 14 -17.85 -21.23 -3.41
CA GLY A 14 -18.16 -22.66 -3.27
C GLY A 14 -16.93 -23.54 -3.02
N LYS A 15 -15.76 -23.16 -3.60
CA LYS A 15 -14.49 -23.84 -3.36
C LYS A 15 -13.90 -23.54 -1.98
N TYR A 16 -14.10 -22.33 -1.46
CA TYR A 16 -13.51 -21.83 -0.22
C TYR A 16 -14.56 -21.33 0.80
N PRO A 17 -15.59 -22.12 1.18
CA PRO A 17 -16.69 -21.64 2.02
C PRO A 17 -16.23 -21.13 3.37
N LYS A 18 -15.30 -21.81 4.03
CA LYS A 18 -14.73 -21.38 5.32
C LYS A 18 -14.05 -20.01 5.24
N ARG A 19 -13.53 -19.64 4.07
CA ARG A 19 -12.92 -18.33 3.86
C ARG A 19 -13.98 -17.23 3.80
N ILE A 20 -15.11 -17.50 3.16
CA ILE A 20 -16.23 -16.58 3.12
C ILE A 20 -16.80 -16.39 4.52
N GLU A 21 -17.03 -17.47 5.28
CA GLU A 21 -17.48 -17.42 6.67
C GLU A 21 -16.53 -16.60 7.57
N GLU A 22 -15.19 -16.76 7.41
CA GLU A 22 -14.19 -15.97 8.12
C GLU A 22 -14.34 -14.49 7.81
N LEU A 23 -14.52 -14.14 6.52
CA LEU A 23 -14.65 -12.75 6.08
C LEU A 23 -16.00 -12.13 6.49
N GLU A 24 -17.10 -12.87 6.49
CA GLU A 24 -18.38 -12.39 7.00
C GLU A 24 -18.28 -12.01 8.48
N LYS A 25 -17.55 -12.79 9.29
CA LYS A 25 -17.25 -12.45 10.70
C LYS A 25 -16.32 -11.24 10.84
N ILE A 26 -15.40 -11.06 9.88
CA ILE A 26 -14.49 -9.93 9.85
C ILE A 26 -15.25 -8.65 9.50
N PHE A 27 -16.07 -8.66 8.45
CA PHE A 27 -16.90 -7.53 7.99
C PHE A 27 -18.20 -7.42 8.76
N ASP A 28 -18.14 -7.53 10.09
CA ASP A 28 -19.31 -7.34 10.95
C ASP A 28 -19.62 -5.85 11.13
N GLY A 29 -20.91 -5.50 11.12
CA GLY A 29 -21.35 -4.11 11.19
C GLY A 29 -21.04 -3.29 9.93
N LYS A 30 -21.30 -1.99 10.00
CA LYS A 30 -20.99 -1.07 8.90
C LYS A 30 -19.49 -0.94 8.69
N THR A 31 -19.02 -1.45 7.56
CA THR A 31 -17.58 -1.59 7.25
C THR A 31 -17.16 -0.64 6.12
N ASN A 32 -16.08 0.12 6.33
CA ASN A 32 -15.40 0.87 5.28
C ASN A 32 -13.97 0.37 5.08
N ILE A 33 -13.49 0.43 3.84
CA ILE A 33 -12.17 -0.06 3.45
C ILE A 33 -11.33 1.09 2.91
N TYR A 34 -10.05 1.12 3.30
CA TYR A 34 -9.07 2.14 2.93
C TYR A 34 -7.86 1.44 2.33
N ILE A 35 -7.65 1.62 1.02
CA ILE A 35 -6.59 0.94 0.26
C ILE A 35 -5.48 1.95 -0.07
N ASP A 36 -4.39 1.88 0.67
CA ASP A 36 -3.15 2.59 0.35
C ASP A 36 -2.44 1.87 -0.80
N PHE A 37 -2.80 2.21 -2.03
CA PHE A 37 -2.31 1.49 -3.20
C PHE A 37 -0.82 1.73 -3.46
N ALA A 38 -0.26 2.85 -3.02
CA ALA A 38 1.17 3.12 -3.09
C ALA A 38 1.97 2.13 -2.23
N ASN A 39 1.45 1.77 -1.06
CA ASN A 39 2.06 0.78 -0.18
C ASN A 39 1.80 -0.67 -0.67
N VAL A 40 0.59 -0.95 -1.17
CA VAL A 40 0.14 -2.30 -1.56
C VAL A 40 0.77 -2.77 -2.88
N ARG A 41 0.87 -1.91 -3.88
CA ARG A 41 1.36 -2.25 -5.22
C ARG A 41 2.74 -2.94 -5.22
N PRO A 42 3.75 -2.48 -4.46
CA PRO A 42 5.05 -3.12 -4.39
C PRO A 42 5.06 -4.52 -3.75
N TRP A 43 3.98 -4.93 -3.08
CA TRP A 43 3.92 -6.25 -2.47
C TRP A 43 3.97 -7.37 -3.49
N SER A 44 3.49 -7.14 -4.71
CA SER A 44 3.52 -8.10 -5.82
C SER A 44 4.91 -8.68 -6.08
N ASN A 45 5.97 -7.89 -5.91
CA ASN A 45 7.37 -8.32 -6.07
C ASN A 45 7.76 -9.47 -5.10
N LYS A 46 7.08 -9.59 -3.96
CA LYS A 46 7.35 -10.65 -2.96
C LYS A 46 6.26 -11.70 -2.93
N LEU A 47 5.05 -11.35 -3.31
CA LEU A 47 3.90 -12.27 -3.36
C LEU A 47 3.95 -13.18 -4.60
N GLY A 48 4.60 -12.72 -5.69
CA GLY A 48 4.60 -13.40 -6.97
C GLY A 48 3.26 -13.28 -7.73
N TRP A 49 2.36 -12.41 -7.28
CA TRP A 49 1.09 -12.12 -7.94
C TRP A 49 0.64 -10.68 -7.70
N HIS A 50 -0.23 -10.18 -8.57
CA HIS A 50 -0.74 -8.81 -8.50
C HIS A 50 -2.22 -8.80 -8.13
N VAL A 51 -2.59 -7.81 -7.33
CA VAL A 51 -4.00 -7.51 -7.07
C VAL A 51 -4.61 -6.90 -8.33
N ASP A 52 -5.71 -7.48 -8.81
CA ASP A 52 -6.56 -6.91 -9.85
C ASP A 52 -7.64 -6.03 -9.20
N PRO A 53 -7.60 -4.71 -9.37
CA PRO A 53 -8.56 -3.81 -8.71
C PRO A 53 -10.01 -4.11 -9.09
N LYS A 54 -10.28 -4.52 -10.34
CA LYS A 54 -11.63 -4.88 -10.77
C LYS A 54 -12.17 -6.09 -10.01
N ARG A 55 -11.36 -7.16 -9.92
CA ARG A 55 -11.75 -8.36 -9.19
C ARG A 55 -11.85 -8.11 -7.69
N LEU A 56 -10.93 -7.32 -7.14
CA LEU A 56 -11.00 -6.91 -5.74
C LEU A 56 -12.31 -6.19 -5.46
N LYS A 57 -12.69 -5.21 -6.29
CA LYS A 57 -13.96 -4.48 -6.09
C LYS A 57 -15.15 -5.40 -6.17
N GLN A 58 -15.23 -6.27 -7.18
CA GLN A 58 -16.29 -7.26 -7.32
C GLN A 58 -16.39 -8.20 -6.12
N PHE A 59 -15.24 -8.61 -5.57
CA PHE A 59 -15.19 -9.45 -4.39
C PHE A 59 -15.68 -8.70 -3.14
N LEU A 60 -15.21 -7.49 -2.91
CA LEU A 60 -15.64 -6.67 -1.77
C LEU A 60 -17.12 -6.30 -1.86
N ASP A 61 -17.62 -5.94 -3.04
CA ASP A 61 -19.05 -5.65 -3.26
C ASP A 61 -19.96 -6.87 -3.06
N SER A 62 -19.40 -8.05 -2.92
CA SER A 62 -20.15 -9.26 -2.58
C SER A 62 -20.52 -9.36 -1.09
N PHE A 63 -20.06 -8.43 -0.25
CA PHE A 63 -20.40 -8.35 1.17
C PHE A 63 -21.30 -7.13 1.42
N ASP A 64 -22.54 -7.36 1.78
CA ASP A 64 -23.57 -6.30 1.97
C ASP A 64 -23.20 -5.27 3.07
N ASN A 65 -22.33 -5.63 4.01
CA ASN A 65 -21.89 -4.77 5.11
C ASN A 65 -20.82 -3.75 4.70
N ILE A 66 -20.22 -3.93 3.54
CA ILE A 66 -19.20 -2.99 3.04
C ILE A 66 -19.89 -1.79 2.40
N GLY A 67 -19.69 -0.62 3.00
CA GLY A 67 -20.24 0.65 2.53
C GLY A 67 -19.35 1.28 1.48
N LYS A 68 -18.21 1.84 1.90
CA LYS A 68 -17.25 2.52 1.02
C LYS A 68 -15.98 1.72 0.86
N VAL A 69 -15.43 1.76 -0.35
CA VAL A 69 -14.09 1.26 -0.63
C VAL A 69 -13.28 2.42 -1.18
N ASN A 70 -12.52 3.06 -0.28
CA ASN A 70 -11.65 4.19 -0.62
C ASN A 70 -10.35 3.67 -1.22
N PHE A 71 -9.95 4.23 -2.35
CA PHE A 71 -8.76 3.82 -3.08
C PHE A 71 -7.86 5.05 -3.26
N TYR A 72 -6.66 5.03 -2.67
CA TYR A 72 -5.72 6.14 -2.67
C TYR A 72 -4.62 5.88 -3.68
N TYR A 73 -4.49 6.77 -4.67
CA TYR A 73 -3.56 6.60 -5.78
C TYR A 73 -2.91 7.92 -6.21
N GLY A 74 -1.58 7.95 -6.24
CA GLY A 74 -0.81 9.06 -6.75
C GLY A 74 -0.82 9.12 -8.28
N THR A 75 -1.15 10.26 -8.86
CA THR A 75 -1.17 10.47 -10.31
C THR A 75 0.08 11.21 -10.78
N LEU A 76 0.65 10.78 -11.90
CA LEU A 76 1.70 11.49 -12.61
C LEU A 76 1.05 12.40 -13.67
N GLU A 77 1.36 13.68 -13.61
CA GLU A 77 0.87 14.65 -14.60
C GLU A 77 1.40 14.30 -16.00
N LYS A 78 0.53 14.36 -16.99
CA LYS A 78 0.83 14.07 -18.41
C LYS A 78 1.29 12.61 -18.67
N ASP A 79 1.14 11.71 -17.69
CA ASP A 79 1.36 10.29 -17.89
C ASP A 79 0.04 9.58 -18.22
N ARG A 80 -0.11 9.22 -19.50
CA ARG A 80 -1.31 8.53 -20.02
C ARG A 80 -1.62 7.23 -19.29
N VAL A 81 -0.61 6.50 -18.82
CA VAL A 81 -0.79 5.23 -18.10
C VAL A 81 -1.41 5.49 -16.74
N SER A 82 -0.89 6.48 -16.01
CA SER A 82 -1.42 6.90 -14.71
C SER A 82 -2.85 7.43 -14.81
N GLU A 83 -3.13 8.27 -15.81
CA GLU A 83 -4.46 8.83 -16.06
C GLU A 83 -5.47 7.74 -16.44
N GLN A 84 -5.08 6.80 -17.32
CA GLN A 84 -5.92 5.68 -17.71
C GLN A 84 -6.24 4.77 -16.52
N PHE A 85 -5.25 4.45 -15.70
CA PHE A 85 -5.46 3.65 -14.49
C PHE A 85 -6.44 4.34 -13.52
N ALA A 86 -6.28 5.63 -13.26
CA ALA A 86 -7.22 6.39 -12.42
C ALA A 86 -8.65 6.38 -12.97
N LYS A 87 -8.81 6.48 -14.31
CA LYS A 87 -10.11 6.37 -14.98
C LYS A 87 -10.72 4.98 -14.80
N GLU A 88 -9.94 3.91 -14.93
CA GLU A 88 -10.39 2.54 -14.70
C GLU A 88 -10.86 2.33 -13.27
N ILE A 89 -10.11 2.80 -12.27
CA ILE A 89 -10.47 2.70 -10.85
C ILE A 89 -11.81 3.40 -10.57
N ARG A 90 -12.03 4.60 -11.13
CA ARG A 90 -13.35 5.27 -11.05
C ARG A 90 -14.44 4.45 -11.71
N GLY A 91 -14.17 3.85 -12.87
CA GLY A 91 -15.10 2.98 -13.58
C GLY A 91 -15.53 1.75 -12.78
N TYR A 92 -14.67 1.26 -11.89
CA TYR A 92 -14.98 0.15 -10.98
C TYR A 92 -15.77 0.59 -9.73
N LYS A 93 -16.14 1.88 -9.62
CA LYS A 93 -16.91 2.44 -8.50
C LYS A 93 -16.18 2.41 -7.15
N TYR A 94 -14.88 2.59 -7.15
CA TYR A 94 -14.14 2.96 -5.95
C TYR A 94 -14.36 4.44 -5.62
N GLU A 95 -14.34 4.77 -4.33
CA GLU A 95 -14.15 6.15 -3.88
C GLU A 95 -12.68 6.51 -4.08
N LEU A 96 -12.35 7.03 -5.28
CA LEU A 96 -10.97 7.30 -5.66
C LEU A 96 -10.51 8.66 -5.14
N VAL A 97 -9.48 8.63 -4.30
CA VAL A 97 -8.74 9.83 -3.84
C VAL A 97 -7.40 9.88 -4.56
N THR A 98 -7.16 10.98 -5.28
CA THR A 98 -5.90 11.17 -6.00
C THR A 98 -5.21 12.47 -5.59
N LYS A 99 -3.89 12.48 -5.67
CA LYS A 99 -3.07 13.68 -5.66
C LYS A 99 -1.86 13.50 -6.59
N PRO A 100 -1.27 14.61 -7.09
CA PRO A 100 -0.06 14.53 -7.89
C PRO A 100 1.08 13.87 -7.11
N VAL A 101 1.82 13.00 -7.78
CA VAL A 101 3.09 12.47 -7.26
C VAL A 101 4.09 13.61 -7.21
N LYS A 102 4.71 13.79 -6.05
CA LYS A 102 5.79 14.77 -5.89
C LYS A 102 7.07 14.19 -6.49
N ILE A 103 7.59 14.85 -7.50
CA ILE A 103 8.90 14.55 -8.07
C ILE A 103 9.94 15.37 -7.29
N MET A 104 10.93 14.69 -6.73
CA MET A 104 12.05 15.32 -6.02
C MET A 104 13.31 15.06 -6.82
N SER A 105 14.00 16.16 -7.19
CA SER A 105 15.32 16.07 -7.79
C SER A 105 16.35 15.83 -6.69
N LEU A 106 17.06 14.72 -6.76
CA LEU A 106 18.13 14.36 -5.85
C LEU A 106 19.47 14.54 -6.58
N SER A 107 20.36 15.34 -6.01
CA SER A 107 21.69 15.54 -6.57
C SER A 107 22.54 14.28 -6.43
N ILE A 108 23.20 13.90 -7.53
CA ILE A 108 24.28 12.91 -7.59
C ILE A 108 25.59 13.56 -8.04
N ASP A 109 25.69 14.90 -7.96
CA ASP A 109 26.88 15.64 -8.37
C ASP A 109 27.99 15.51 -7.32
N VAL A 110 29.02 14.75 -7.63
CA VAL A 110 30.20 14.52 -6.81
C VAL A 110 31.40 15.35 -7.29
N SER A 111 31.27 16.20 -8.32
CA SER A 111 32.40 16.89 -8.95
C SER A 111 33.14 17.89 -8.04
N SER A 112 32.49 18.33 -6.95
CA SER A 112 33.05 19.31 -6.01
C SER A 112 33.40 18.75 -4.63
N ILE A 113 33.29 17.44 -4.41
CA ILE A 113 33.53 16.79 -3.12
C ILE A 113 34.74 15.85 -3.19
N PRO A 114 35.43 15.57 -2.08
CA PRO A 114 36.48 14.55 -2.01
C PRO A 114 35.97 13.16 -2.41
N SER A 115 36.78 12.35 -3.04
CA SER A 115 36.42 11.01 -3.52
C SER A 115 35.99 10.07 -2.39
N ASP A 116 36.48 10.27 -1.19
CA ASP A 116 36.19 9.51 0.02
C ASP A 116 34.98 10.05 0.81
N SER A 117 34.37 11.18 0.36
CA SER A 117 33.24 11.79 1.05
C SER A 117 31.95 10.97 0.86
N PRO A 118 31.23 10.65 1.96
CA PRO A 118 29.92 10.01 1.87
C PRO A 118 28.77 10.97 1.59
N ASP A 119 29.02 12.27 1.34
CA ASP A 119 28.00 13.32 1.38
C ASP A 119 26.86 13.15 0.38
N ILE A 120 27.14 12.64 -0.80
CA ILE A 120 26.10 12.33 -1.78
C ILE A 120 25.49 10.94 -1.49
N ILE A 121 26.35 9.95 -1.21
CA ILE A 121 25.92 8.55 -1.01
C ILE A 121 24.94 8.41 0.17
N LYS A 122 25.07 9.24 1.22
CA LYS A 122 24.16 9.24 2.38
C LYS A 122 22.70 9.52 2.02
N ASN A 123 22.42 10.15 0.88
CA ASN A 123 21.06 10.40 0.41
C ASN A 123 20.38 9.12 -0.11
N PHE A 124 21.15 8.09 -0.44
CA PHE A 124 20.70 6.83 -1.05
C PHE A 124 20.88 5.62 -0.15
N VAL A 125 21.82 5.71 0.80
CA VAL A 125 22.18 4.61 1.69
C VAL A 125 21.81 4.96 3.14
N ARG A 126 21.06 4.06 3.80
CA ARG A 126 20.68 4.25 5.21
C ARG A 126 21.93 4.37 6.10
N GLY A 127 21.93 5.32 7.03
CA GLY A 127 23.06 5.61 7.91
C GLY A 127 23.70 4.40 8.60
N PRO A 128 22.93 3.44 9.19
CA PRO A 128 23.51 2.22 9.77
C PRO A 128 24.27 1.33 8.78
N LEU A 129 23.87 1.30 7.50
CA LEU A 129 24.58 0.57 6.46
C LEU A 129 25.79 1.36 5.97
N LEU A 130 25.64 2.67 5.78
CA LEU A 130 26.72 3.56 5.36
C LEU A 130 27.92 3.47 6.31
N LYS A 131 27.69 3.40 7.63
CA LYS A 131 28.72 3.24 8.66
C LYS A 131 29.49 1.92 8.56
N LYS A 132 29.00 0.94 7.81
CA LYS A 132 29.66 -0.35 7.58
C LYS A 132 30.46 -0.39 6.28
N PHE A 133 30.34 0.62 5.44
CA PHE A 133 31.13 0.71 4.23
C PHE A 133 32.58 1.05 4.57
N LYS A 134 33.48 0.47 3.83
CA LYS A 134 34.89 0.87 3.86
C LYS A 134 35.10 2.13 3.01
N VAL A 135 36.17 2.86 3.25
CA VAL A 135 36.49 4.06 2.49
C VAL A 135 36.61 3.75 0.99
N GLU A 136 37.23 2.65 0.64
CA GLU A 136 37.40 2.23 -0.76
C GLU A 136 36.05 1.97 -1.46
N THR A 137 35.01 1.56 -0.69
CA THR A 137 33.63 1.41 -1.22
C THR A 137 33.02 2.76 -1.54
N ILE A 138 33.26 3.76 -0.69
CA ILE A 138 32.76 5.14 -0.90
C ILE A 138 33.46 5.75 -2.13
N GLU A 139 34.78 5.62 -2.22
CA GLU A 139 35.58 6.09 -3.35
C GLU A 139 35.13 5.45 -4.67
N TYR A 140 34.89 4.14 -4.67
CA TYR A 140 34.37 3.43 -5.84
C TYR A 140 33.01 3.99 -6.28
N LEU A 141 32.05 4.14 -5.35
CA LEU A 141 30.73 4.66 -5.65
C LEU A 141 30.79 6.12 -6.15
N ASN A 142 31.61 6.97 -5.54
CA ASN A 142 31.80 8.34 -6.00
C ASN A 142 32.45 8.41 -7.40
N ASN A 143 33.36 7.51 -7.73
CA ASN A 143 33.96 7.43 -9.08
C ASN A 143 32.90 7.03 -10.12
N GLU A 144 32.01 6.06 -9.83
CA GLU A 144 30.88 5.72 -10.71
C GLU A 144 29.94 6.92 -10.93
N LEU A 145 29.62 7.66 -9.85
CA LEU A 145 28.80 8.87 -9.95
C LEU A 145 29.52 9.97 -10.75
N LEU A 146 30.84 10.09 -10.61
CA LEU A 146 31.62 11.06 -11.38
C LEU A 146 31.59 10.77 -12.89
N GLU A 147 31.62 9.51 -13.29
CA GLU A 147 31.46 9.13 -14.71
C GLU A 147 30.06 9.53 -15.24
N LEU A 148 29.01 9.39 -14.46
CA LEU A 148 27.69 9.90 -14.81
C LEU A 148 27.68 11.44 -14.91
N ASN A 149 28.36 12.13 -13.97
CA ASN A 149 28.46 13.60 -13.99
C ASN A 149 29.21 14.10 -15.24
N LYS A 150 30.22 13.40 -15.72
CA LYS A 150 30.91 13.70 -16.98
C LYS A 150 30.00 13.57 -18.20
N GLN A 151 29.01 12.70 -18.13
CA GLN A 151 27.97 12.55 -19.16
C GLN A 151 26.84 13.58 -19.03
N GLY A 152 26.93 14.51 -18.07
CA GLY A 152 25.94 15.56 -17.83
C GLY A 152 24.79 15.14 -16.87
N ILE A 153 24.82 13.92 -16.35
CA ILE A 153 23.79 13.43 -15.41
C ILE A 153 24.20 13.81 -13.99
N LYS A 154 23.64 14.89 -13.47
CA LYS A 154 23.93 15.43 -12.12
C LYS A 154 22.79 15.25 -11.13
N TYR A 155 21.61 14.86 -11.59
CA TYR A 155 20.41 14.67 -10.76
C TYR A 155 19.68 13.41 -11.21
N ILE A 156 19.00 12.79 -10.24
CA ILE A 156 18.02 11.75 -10.49
C ILE A 156 16.67 12.19 -9.90
N GLU A 157 15.59 11.64 -10.43
CA GLU A 157 14.25 11.90 -9.92
C GLU A 157 13.80 10.79 -8.97
N ASP A 158 13.38 11.18 -7.76
CA ASP A 158 12.70 10.31 -6.81
C ASP A 158 11.22 10.72 -6.75
N MET A 159 10.34 9.72 -6.82
CA MET A 159 8.90 9.93 -6.83
C MET A 159 8.29 9.56 -5.49
N LYS A 160 7.70 10.54 -4.81
CA LYS A 160 7.00 10.33 -3.54
C LYS A 160 5.53 10.68 -3.64
N CYS A 161 4.70 9.76 -3.18
CA CYS A 161 3.29 10.02 -2.92
C CYS A 161 2.87 9.19 -1.69
N ASN A 162 2.42 9.91 -0.67
CA ASN A 162 2.05 9.33 0.60
C ASN A 162 0.64 9.84 0.93
N PHE A 163 -0.24 8.96 1.37
CA PHE A 163 -1.64 9.26 1.64
C PHE A 163 -2.02 9.15 3.12
N ASP A 164 -1.05 9.07 4.04
CA ASP A 164 -1.32 8.81 5.46
C ASP A 164 -2.26 9.86 6.07
N VAL A 165 -2.06 11.13 5.70
CA VAL A 165 -2.91 12.23 6.16
C VAL A 165 -4.33 12.13 5.60
N GLU A 166 -4.47 11.84 4.31
CA GLU A 166 -5.78 11.71 3.65
C GLU A 166 -6.54 10.50 4.18
N ILE A 167 -5.87 9.35 4.32
CA ILE A 167 -6.45 8.14 4.89
C ILE A 167 -6.86 8.37 6.35
N GLY A 168 -5.98 8.93 7.17
CA GLY A 168 -6.28 9.24 8.57
C GLY A 168 -7.45 10.19 8.72
N ARG A 169 -7.52 11.26 7.90
CA ARG A 169 -8.65 12.20 7.85
C ARG A 169 -9.94 11.49 7.49
N ASP A 170 -9.94 10.66 6.46
CA ASP A 170 -11.15 9.98 5.96
C ASP A 170 -11.64 8.92 6.98
N MET A 171 -10.72 8.22 7.66
CA MET A 171 -11.04 7.35 8.78
C MET A 171 -11.69 8.12 9.94
N LEU A 172 -11.18 9.30 10.29
CA LEU A 172 -11.74 10.15 11.34
C LEU A 172 -13.14 10.66 10.99
N ILE A 173 -13.37 11.10 9.75
CA ILE A 173 -14.69 11.51 9.26
C ILE A 173 -15.68 10.35 9.33
N ASP A 174 -15.27 9.17 8.92
CA ASP A 174 -16.11 7.97 8.95
C ASP A 174 -16.39 7.53 10.39
N TYR A 175 -15.44 7.70 11.30
CA TYR A 175 -15.62 7.45 12.73
C TYR A 175 -16.64 8.41 13.35
N GLU A 176 -16.50 9.71 13.13
CA GLU A 176 -17.33 10.73 13.80
C GLU A 176 -18.71 10.91 13.17
N ARG A 177 -18.79 10.88 11.83
CA ARG A 177 -19.98 11.33 11.10
C ARG A 177 -20.77 10.18 10.46
N ASN A 178 -20.10 9.09 10.09
CA ASN A 178 -20.70 8.05 9.27
C ASN A 178 -21.05 6.79 10.05
N SER A 179 -20.85 6.78 11.38
CA SER A 179 -21.15 5.65 12.26
C SER A 179 -20.57 4.33 11.77
N VAL A 180 -19.35 4.36 11.26
CA VAL A 180 -18.60 3.17 10.84
C VAL A 180 -18.18 2.39 12.08
N GLU A 181 -18.39 1.09 12.04
CA GLU A 181 -18.08 0.18 13.16
C GLU A 181 -16.78 -0.58 12.91
N THR A 182 -16.57 -0.98 11.66
CA THR A 182 -15.42 -1.78 11.23
C THR A 182 -14.58 -1.03 10.18
N PHE A 183 -13.30 -0.84 10.48
CA PHE A 183 -12.32 -0.17 9.63
C PHE A 183 -11.36 -1.20 9.06
N VAL A 184 -11.32 -1.33 7.75
CA VAL A 184 -10.36 -2.22 7.07
C VAL A 184 -9.29 -1.39 6.41
N LEU A 185 -8.09 -1.42 6.96
CA LEU A 185 -6.93 -0.74 6.39
C LEU A 185 -6.09 -1.72 5.57
N TRP A 186 -5.89 -1.42 4.30
CA TRP A 186 -4.99 -2.17 3.44
C TRP A 186 -3.69 -1.41 3.28
N SER A 187 -2.86 -1.51 4.27
CA SER A 187 -1.50 -0.97 4.35
C SER A 187 -0.71 -1.76 5.39
N GLY A 188 0.60 -1.64 5.41
CA GLY A 188 1.48 -2.21 6.45
C GLY A 188 2.36 -1.14 7.09
N ASP A 189 2.08 0.14 6.83
CA ASP A 189 2.91 1.27 7.24
C ASP A 189 2.72 1.61 8.72
N SER A 190 3.83 1.91 9.39
CA SER A 190 3.87 2.30 10.81
C SER A 190 3.13 3.60 11.10
N ASP A 191 3.02 4.49 10.12
CA ASP A 191 2.39 5.81 10.28
C ASP A 191 0.90 5.72 10.64
N PHE A 192 0.29 4.55 10.40
CA PHE A 192 -1.08 4.25 10.84
C PHE A 192 -1.20 3.70 12.26
N ALA A 193 -0.11 3.50 13.00
CA ALA A 193 -0.18 2.90 14.33
C ALA A 193 -1.02 3.72 15.31
N ASP A 194 -0.83 5.05 15.35
CA ASP A 194 -1.56 5.93 16.26
C ASP A 194 -3.07 6.01 15.95
N PRO A 195 -3.52 6.29 14.71
CA PRO A 195 -4.95 6.31 14.41
C PRO A 195 -5.61 4.94 14.63
N VAL A 196 -4.92 3.84 14.33
CA VAL A 196 -5.43 2.48 14.61
C VAL A 196 -5.56 2.24 16.11
N ALA A 197 -4.54 2.60 16.91
CA ALA A 197 -4.60 2.48 18.37
C ALA A 197 -5.76 3.28 18.99
N GLN A 198 -6.04 4.49 18.47
CA GLN A 198 -7.16 5.30 18.93
C GLN A 198 -8.50 4.62 18.60
N LEU A 199 -8.70 4.13 17.39
CA LEU A 199 -9.93 3.41 17.02
C LEU A 199 -10.17 2.18 17.89
N LEU A 200 -9.12 1.40 18.19
CA LEU A 200 -9.21 0.24 19.09
C LEU A 200 -9.59 0.65 20.52
N LYS A 201 -9.01 1.73 21.05
CA LYS A 201 -9.35 2.30 22.35
C LYS A 201 -10.83 2.71 22.41
N ASP A 202 -11.36 3.25 21.34
CA ASP A 202 -12.76 3.64 21.20
C ASP A 202 -13.68 2.45 20.83
N LYS A 203 -13.17 1.22 21.00
CA LYS A 203 -13.90 -0.04 20.80
C LYS A 203 -14.40 -0.24 19.36
N LYS A 204 -13.75 0.41 18.40
CA LYS A 204 -13.99 0.13 16.99
C LYS A 204 -13.22 -1.13 16.57
N LYS A 205 -13.80 -1.87 15.63
CA LYS A 205 -13.13 -3.02 15.04
C LYS A 205 -12.18 -2.56 13.94
N VAL A 206 -10.92 -2.89 14.06
CA VAL A 206 -9.91 -2.56 13.05
C VAL A 206 -9.28 -3.83 12.51
N ILE A 207 -9.27 -3.96 11.19
CA ILE A 207 -8.66 -5.08 10.48
C ILE A 207 -7.58 -4.54 9.54
N LEU A 208 -6.41 -5.09 9.65
CA LEU A 208 -5.30 -4.81 8.74
C LEU A 208 -5.24 -5.90 7.67
N PHE A 209 -5.52 -5.52 6.42
CA PHE A 209 -5.28 -6.39 5.27
C PHE A 209 -3.83 -6.23 4.84
N ALA A 210 -3.01 -7.25 5.16
CA ALA A 210 -1.57 -7.19 4.95
C ALA A 210 -0.99 -8.59 4.70
N THR A 211 0.32 -8.65 4.49
CA THR A 211 1.07 -9.91 4.56
C THR A 211 1.96 -9.88 5.79
N ALA A 212 2.16 -11.03 6.45
CA ALA A 212 2.94 -11.14 7.69
C ALA A 212 4.37 -10.54 7.60
N ARG A 213 4.92 -10.43 6.37
CA ARG A 213 6.28 -9.89 6.13
C ARG A 213 6.29 -8.39 5.82
N ARG A 214 5.14 -7.71 5.85
CA ARG A 214 4.95 -6.31 5.44
C ARG A 214 4.17 -5.48 6.44
N VAL A 215 4.04 -5.97 7.66
CA VAL A 215 3.42 -5.24 8.76
C VAL A 215 4.53 -4.64 9.61
N ALA A 216 4.45 -3.34 9.85
CA ALA A 216 5.35 -2.63 10.75
C ALA A 216 5.24 -3.19 12.18
N LYS A 217 6.34 -3.11 12.94
CA LYS A 217 6.41 -3.64 14.31
C LYS A 217 5.37 -2.98 15.22
N GLU A 218 5.15 -1.69 15.04
CA GLU A 218 4.22 -0.86 15.79
C GLU A 218 2.78 -1.38 15.60
N LEU A 219 2.36 -1.60 14.36
CA LEU A 219 1.05 -2.18 14.05
C LEU A 219 0.92 -3.61 14.57
N ASN A 220 1.97 -4.42 14.41
CA ASN A 220 1.96 -5.80 14.90
C ASN A 220 1.77 -5.87 16.42
N GLY A 221 2.32 -4.88 17.15
CA GLY A 221 2.16 -4.75 18.59
C GLY A 221 0.72 -4.50 19.04
N LEU A 222 -0.13 -3.92 18.20
CA LEU A 222 -1.54 -3.61 18.52
C LEU A 222 -2.47 -4.83 18.47
N GLN A 223 -1.99 -5.99 18.05
CA GLN A 223 -2.80 -7.23 18.13
C GLN A 223 -3.24 -7.55 19.56
N LYS A 224 -2.42 -7.24 20.56
CA LYS A 224 -2.77 -7.37 21.99
C LYS A 224 -3.94 -6.45 22.41
N ASP A 225 -4.14 -5.36 21.67
CA ASP A 225 -5.18 -4.37 21.90
C ASP A 225 -6.43 -4.62 21.01
N GLY A 226 -6.43 -5.73 20.24
CA GLY A 226 -7.58 -6.16 19.43
C GLY A 226 -7.45 -5.96 17.92
N LEU A 227 -6.30 -5.45 17.42
CA LEU A 227 -6.08 -5.38 15.97
C LEU A 227 -6.09 -6.79 15.35
N VAL A 228 -6.92 -6.98 14.34
CA VAL A 228 -6.94 -8.22 13.56
C VAL A 228 -6.07 -8.03 12.31
N ILE A 229 -5.05 -8.88 12.15
CA ILE A 229 -4.24 -8.92 10.91
C ILE A 229 -4.73 -10.06 10.04
N PHE A 230 -5.28 -9.72 8.88
CA PHE A 230 -5.74 -10.68 7.89
C PHE A 230 -4.72 -10.81 6.76
N ASP A 231 -4.19 -12.03 6.57
CA ASP A 231 -3.25 -12.29 5.48
C ASP A 231 -3.98 -12.33 4.13
N ILE A 232 -3.68 -11.38 3.26
CA ILE A 232 -4.30 -11.25 1.93
C ILE A 232 -4.00 -12.44 1.00
N GLN A 233 -2.98 -13.25 1.28
CA GLN A 233 -2.73 -14.48 0.53
C GLN A 233 -3.91 -15.45 0.62
N LYS A 234 -4.67 -15.39 1.71
CA LYS A 234 -5.87 -16.19 1.91
C LYS A 234 -6.98 -15.89 0.89
N ILE A 235 -6.97 -14.71 0.27
CA ILE A 235 -7.96 -14.29 -0.75
C ILE A 235 -7.35 -14.15 -2.15
N ARG A 236 -6.12 -14.63 -2.37
CA ARG A 236 -5.40 -14.54 -3.64
C ARG A 236 -6.29 -14.90 -4.83
N ASP A 237 -6.92 -16.07 -4.80
CA ASP A 237 -7.71 -16.60 -5.91
C ASP A 237 -8.91 -15.70 -6.28
N PHE A 238 -9.44 -14.96 -5.31
CA PHE A 238 -10.52 -14.00 -5.53
C PHE A 238 -10.07 -12.70 -6.17
N VAL A 239 -8.84 -12.24 -5.90
CA VAL A 239 -8.40 -10.87 -6.19
C VAL A 239 -7.19 -10.77 -7.12
N CYS A 240 -6.50 -11.87 -7.48
CA CYS A 240 -5.35 -11.82 -8.39
C CYS A 240 -5.74 -11.75 -9.87
N TRP A 241 -4.80 -11.37 -10.71
CA TRP A 241 -4.99 -11.35 -12.16
C TRP A 241 -5.34 -12.74 -12.70
N LYS A 242 -6.21 -12.75 -13.69
CA LYS A 242 -6.78 -13.97 -14.28
C LYS A 242 -5.74 -14.96 -14.81
N LYS A 243 -4.64 -14.46 -15.38
CA LYS A 243 -3.55 -15.29 -15.92
C LYS A 243 -2.67 -15.96 -14.86
N GLU A 244 -2.73 -15.49 -13.62
CA GLU A 244 -1.98 -16.05 -12.48
C GLU A 244 -2.75 -17.20 -11.80
N LEU A 245 -4.00 -17.41 -12.17
CA LEU A 245 -4.85 -18.53 -11.70
C LEU A 245 -4.68 -19.80 -12.52
N LYS A 246 -3.83 -19.80 -13.56
CA LYS A 246 -3.66 -20.91 -14.49
C LYS A 246 -2.51 -21.87 -14.14
N ASN A 247 -1.92 -21.73 -12.95
CA ASN A 247 -0.89 -22.67 -12.45
C ASN A 247 -1.51 -23.70 -11.52
#